data_86a1a7f21c3aa32d85f66003725a61a6
#
_entry.id   86a1a7f21c3aa32d85f66003725a61a6
#
_cell.length_a   1.000
_cell.length_b   1.000
_cell.length_c   1.000
_cell.angle_alpha   90.00
_cell.angle_beta   90.00
_cell.angle_gamma   90.00
#
_symmetry.space_group_name_H-M   'P 1'
#
loop_
_entity.id
_entity.type
_entity.pdbx_description
1 polymer ?
#
loop_
_entity_poly.entity_id
_entity_poly.type
_entity_poly.pdbx_seq_one_letter_code
_entity_poly.pdbx_strand_id
1 'polypeptide(L)'
;MLATLLLTPGTPLLLAGDELGNTQNGNNNAYAQDNETGWLAWDGSNDSILDDVRRLIALRKSSPVLQRETFRHGERGAHDLPNILWLTADGHALNEGDWHGNGTLVLLLSDETPEFHMQALLLNSVPHEVTVSLSALGDEHEWHICYSSAEIAAAGKSSWRLPPRSLACVRSAVETVSEQAGSSLAPLSSSP
;
A
#
# COMPACT_ATOMS: atom_id res chain seq x y z
N MET A 1 2.03 -12.43 -1.88
CA MET A 1 1.93 -12.71 -0.43
C MET A 1 2.86 -11.84 0.41
N LEU A 2 4.19 -11.86 0.25
CA LEU A 2 5.12 -11.03 1.06
C LEU A 2 4.79 -9.53 1.02
N ALA A 3 4.43 -8.98 -0.15
CA ALA A 3 3.99 -7.60 -0.26
C ALA A 3 2.71 -7.31 0.53
N THR A 4 1.72 -8.21 0.48
CA THR A 4 0.50 -8.08 1.30
C THR A 4 0.84 -8.08 2.79
N LEU A 5 1.68 -9.03 3.24
CA LEU A 5 2.12 -9.10 4.63
C LEU A 5 2.81 -7.82 5.09
N LEU A 6 3.75 -7.30 4.30
CA LEU A 6 4.61 -6.18 4.70
C LEU A 6 3.94 -4.80 4.52
N LEU A 7 2.93 -4.66 3.65
CA LEU A 7 2.27 -3.39 3.34
C LEU A 7 0.87 -3.25 3.95
N THR A 8 0.41 -4.20 4.76
CA THR A 8 -0.83 -4.07 5.53
C THR A 8 -0.56 -3.55 6.95
N PRO A 9 -1.58 -2.98 7.64
CA PRO A 9 -1.48 -2.59 9.04
C PRO A 9 -1.17 -3.76 9.97
N GLY A 10 -0.63 -3.44 11.14
CA GLY A 10 -0.27 -4.42 12.16
C GLY A 10 1.20 -4.85 12.07
N THR A 11 1.64 -5.69 13.00
CA THR A 11 3.01 -6.19 13.05
C THR A 11 3.17 -7.39 12.11
N PRO A 12 4.01 -7.30 11.07
CA PRO A 12 4.22 -8.44 10.18
C PRO A 12 5.00 -9.55 10.90
N LEU A 13 4.55 -10.78 10.73
CA LEU A 13 5.25 -11.98 11.15
C LEU A 13 5.76 -12.72 9.92
N LEU A 14 7.07 -12.75 9.73
CA LEU A 14 7.74 -13.43 8.64
C LEU A 14 8.39 -14.71 9.17
N LEU A 15 8.12 -15.85 8.54
CA LEU A 15 8.83 -17.07 8.84
C LEU A 15 10.25 -16.98 8.27
N ALA A 16 11.25 -17.38 9.09
CA ALA A 16 12.65 -17.41 8.64
C ALA A 16 12.80 -18.29 7.40
N GLY A 17 13.38 -17.72 6.34
CA GLY A 17 13.55 -18.39 5.05
C GLY A 17 12.54 -17.98 3.98
N ASP A 18 11.37 -17.42 4.32
CA ASP A 18 10.43 -16.91 3.31
C ASP A 18 11.05 -15.82 2.44
N GLU A 19 11.93 -14.99 3.03
CA GLU A 19 12.70 -13.97 2.33
C GLU A 19 13.74 -14.52 1.35
N LEU A 20 14.07 -15.80 1.49
CA LEU A 20 14.99 -16.53 0.60
C LEU A 20 14.26 -17.42 -0.42
N GLY A 21 12.93 -17.45 -0.34
CA GLY A 21 12.11 -18.36 -1.16
C GLY A 21 12.20 -19.81 -0.70
N ASN A 22 12.43 -20.06 0.60
CA ASN A 22 12.48 -21.39 1.18
C ASN A 22 11.24 -22.22 0.85
N THR A 23 11.43 -23.51 0.65
CA THR A 23 10.34 -24.45 0.33
C THR A 23 10.53 -25.76 1.10
N GLN A 24 9.43 -26.32 1.59
CA GLN A 24 9.37 -27.65 2.19
C GLN A 24 8.94 -28.72 1.18
N ASN A 25 9.03 -28.43 -0.14
CA ASN A 25 8.70 -29.34 -1.23
C ASN A 25 7.29 -29.97 -1.11
N GLY A 26 6.32 -29.17 -0.64
CA GLY A 26 4.93 -29.61 -0.46
C GLY A 26 4.65 -30.38 0.84
N ASN A 27 5.64 -30.55 1.71
CA ASN A 27 5.42 -31.09 3.06
C ASN A 27 4.80 -30.01 3.95
N ASN A 28 3.57 -30.22 4.42
CA ASN A 28 2.86 -29.26 5.27
C ASN A 28 3.14 -29.42 6.77
N ASN A 29 4.00 -30.37 7.16
CA ASN A 29 4.36 -30.64 8.55
C ASN A 29 5.83 -31.10 8.66
N ALA A 30 6.75 -30.16 8.63
CA ALA A 30 8.18 -30.43 8.82
C ALA A 30 8.57 -30.55 10.31
N TYR A 31 7.59 -30.58 11.22
CA TYR A 31 7.86 -30.74 12.66
C TYR A 31 8.61 -32.02 12.95
N ALA A 32 9.65 -31.92 13.79
CA ALA A 32 10.55 -33.02 14.14
C ALA A 32 11.35 -33.64 12.98
N GLN A 33 11.44 -32.96 11.82
CA GLN A 33 12.29 -33.38 10.71
C GLN A 33 13.62 -32.60 10.73
N ASP A 34 14.68 -33.26 11.16
CA ASP A 34 16.03 -32.73 11.12
C ASP A 34 16.73 -33.19 9.83
N ASN A 35 16.27 -32.66 8.70
CA ASN A 35 16.75 -32.96 7.36
C ASN A 35 16.52 -31.77 6.42
N GLU A 36 16.83 -31.93 5.13
CA GLU A 36 16.70 -30.88 4.09
C GLU A 36 15.29 -30.26 3.98
N THR A 37 14.24 -30.96 4.42
CA THR A 37 12.87 -30.40 4.47
C THR A 37 12.72 -29.31 5.52
N GLY A 38 13.44 -29.42 6.65
CA GLY A 38 13.40 -28.45 7.75
C GLY A 38 14.52 -27.41 7.72
N TRP A 39 15.60 -27.70 6.97
CA TRP A 39 16.76 -26.79 6.94
C TRP A 39 16.56 -25.64 5.95
N LEU A 40 17.21 -24.51 6.22
CA LEU A 40 17.26 -23.37 5.30
C LEU A 40 18.42 -23.55 4.32
N ALA A 41 18.13 -23.51 3.03
CA ALA A 41 19.14 -23.57 1.97
C ALA A 41 19.70 -22.15 1.69
N TRP A 42 20.80 -21.79 2.37
CA TRP A 42 21.45 -20.48 2.20
C TRP A 42 22.11 -20.32 0.82
N ASP A 43 22.68 -21.37 0.28
CA ASP A 43 23.42 -21.35 -0.99
C ASP A 43 22.50 -21.33 -2.23
N GLY A 44 21.20 -21.53 -2.06
CA GLY A 44 20.20 -21.52 -3.12
C GLY A 44 19.22 -20.37 -2.99
N SER A 45 19.59 -19.29 -2.29
CA SER A 45 18.70 -18.16 -2.05
C SER A 45 18.24 -17.51 -3.37
N ASN A 46 16.95 -17.12 -3.41
CA ASN A 46 16.41 -16.36 -4.51
C ASN A 46 16.65 -14.87 -4.26
N ASP A 47 17.73 -14.35 -4.83
CA ASP A 47 18.14 -12.95 -4.64
C ASP A 47 17.05 -11.96 -5.04
N SER A 48 16.20 -12.28 -6.00
CA SER A 48 15.10 -11.40 -6.41
C SER A 48 14.02 -11.29 -5.32
N ILE A 49 13.69 -12.38 -4.63
CA ILE A 49 12.74 -12.36 -3.50
C ILE A 49 13.36 -11.59 -2.33
N LEU A 50 14.63 -11.82 -2.03
CA LEU A 50 15.32 -11.13 -0.96
C LEU A 50 15.35 -9.61 -1.20
N ASP A 51 15.63 -9.18 -2.42
CA ASP A 51 15.65 -7.76 -2.79
C ASP A 51 14.24 -7.15 -2.72
N ASP A 52 13.21 -7.88 -3.14
CA ASP A 52 11.81 -7.43 -2.98
C ASP A 52 11.45 -7.27 -1.50
N VAL A 53 11.83 -8.20 -0.64
CA VAL A 53 11.59 -8.10 0.81
C VAL A 53 12.30 -6.90 1.40
N ARG A 54 13.56 -6.65 1.03
CA ARG A 54 14.31 -5.45 1.46
C ARG A 54 13.61 -4.15 1.04
N ARG A 55 13.13 -4.06 -0.21
CA ARG A 55 12.37 -2.91 -0.72
C ARG A 55 11.06 -2.72 0.05
N LEU A 56 10.32 -3.79 0.28
CA LEU A 56 9.05 -3.76 1.03
C LEU A 56 9.25 -3.33 2.49
N ILE A 57 10.31 -3.78 3.15
CA ILE A 57 10.67 -3.34 4.51
C ILE A 57 11.02 -1.85 4.51
N ALA A 58 11.82 -1.39 3.55
CA ALA A 58 12.17 0.02 3.43
C ALA A 58 10.93 0.88 3.18
N LEU A 59 10.05 0.43 2.28
CA LEU A 59 8.78 1.09 1.98
C LEU A 59 7.86 1.15 3.21
N ARG A 60 7.74 0.04 3.97
CA ARG A 60 7.00 0.02 5.22
C ARG A 60 7.54 1.02 6.23
N LYS A 61 8.86 1.05 6.43
CA LYS A 61 9.52 1.98 7.36
C LYS A 61 9.33 3.45 6.96
N SER A 62 9.23 3.75 5.67
CA SER A 62 9.00 5.11 5.16
C SER A 62 7.52 5.50 5.10
N SER A 63 6.59 4.62 5.49
CA SER A 63 5.15 4.86 5.39
C SER A 63 4.56 5.35 6.70
N PRO A 64 4.18 6.63 6.83
CA PRO A 64 3.54 7.13 8.06
C PRO A 64 2.27 6.35 8.39
N VAL A 65 1.46 6.02 7.38
CA VAL A 65 0.21 5.27 7.58
C VAL A 65 0.43 3.84 8.11
N LEU A 66 1.60 3.25 7.93
CA LEU A 66 1.93 1.91 8.45
C LEU A 66 2.66 1.95 9.80
N GLN A 67 3.09 3.12 10.27
CA GLN A 67 3.80 3.30 11.55
C GLN A 67 2.86 3.59 12.73
N ARG A 68 1.55 3.60 12.51
CA ARG A 68 0.56 3.87 13.55
C ARG A 68 0.56 2.75 14.59
N GLU A 69 0.62 3.11 15.88
CA GLU A 69 0.62 2.18 17.01
C GLU A 69 -0.79 1.76 17.46
N THR A 70 -1.83 2.49 17.01
CA THR A 70 -3.22 2.22 17.36
C THR A 70 -3.95 1.47 16.25
N PHE A 71 -4.92 0.64 16.63
CA PHE A 71 -5.79 -0.02 15.66
C PHE A 71 -6.62 1.01 14.87
N ARG A 72 -6.97 0.64 13.64
CA ARG A 72 -7.84 1.40 12.75
C ARG A 72 -9.24 0.82 12.81
N HIS A 73 -10.21 1.66 13.10
CA HIS A 73 -11.61 1.25 13.24
C HIS A 73 -12.54 1.93 12.21
N GLY A 74 -11.98 2.55 11.17
CA GLY A 74 -12.76 3.30 10.19
C GLY A 74 -13.20 4.68 10.69
N GLU A 75 -12.56 5.19 11.74
CA GLU A 75 -12.81 6.53 12.24
C GLU A 75 -12.46 7.57 11.19
N ARG A 76 -13.27 8.62 11.08
CA ARG A 76 -13.03 9.71 10.15
C ARG A 76 -12.07 10.73 10.77
N GLY A 77 -11.02 11.04 10.02
CA GLY A 77 -10.06 12.08 10.36
C GLY A 77 -10.51 13.48 9.92
N ALA A 78 -9.58 14.43 10.01
CA ALA A 78 -9.81 15.85 9.67
C ALA A 78 -10.23 16.07 8.20
N HIS A 79 -9.89 15.15 7.30
CA HIS A 79 -10.24 15.20 5.87
C HIS A 79 -11.50 14.41 5.50
N ASP A 80 -12.32 14.06 6.49
CA ASP A 80 -13.56 13.28 6.35
C ASP A 80 -13.41 11.90 5.68
N LEU A 81 -12.17 11.41 5.54
CA LEU A 81 -11.88 10.06 5.08
C LEU A 81 -11.65 9.11 6.26
N PRO A 82 -12.21 7.88 6.20
CA PRO A 82 -11.92 6.87 7.21
C PRO A 82 -10.42 6.50 7.20
N ASN A 83 -9.85 6.28 8.38
CA ASN A 83 -8.44 5.91 8.52
C ASN A 83 -8.10 4.52 7.94
N ILE A 84 -9.13 3.71 7.66
CA ILE A 84 -9.08 2.47 6.88
C ILE A 84 -10.38 2.32 6.10
N LEU A 85 -10.29 1.98 4.82
CA LEU A 85 -11.44 1.79 3.96
C LEU A 85 -11.15 0.69 2.94
N TRP A 86 -12.13 -0.19 2.73
CA TRP A 86 -12.10 -1.19 1.68
C TRP A 86 -12.91 -0.71 0.49
N LEU A 87 -12.33 -0.80 -0.70
CA LEU A 87 -12.93 -0.27 -1.93
C LEU A 87 -13.01 -1.36 -3.00
N THR A 88 -13.99 -1.20 -3.87
CA THR A 88 -14.10 -1.91 -5.15
C THR A 88 -13.01 -1.45 -6.14
N ALA A 89 -12.90 -2.11 -7.28
CA ALA A 89 -11.99 -1.70 -8.36
C ALA A 89 -12.30 -0.29 -8.89
N ASP A 90 -13.55 0.16 -8.79
CA ASP A 90 -13.99 1.49 -9.23
C ASP A 90 -13.84 2.58 -8.15
N GLY A 91 -13.23 2.23 -7.00
CA GLY A 91 -12.94 3.17 -5.92
C GLY A 91 -14.12 3.50 -5.00
N HIS A 92 -15.21 2.76 -5.08
CA HIS A 92 -16.35 2.91 -4.17
C HIS A 92 -16.20 2.03 -2.93
N ALA A 93 -16.72 2.49 -1.78
CA ALA A 93 -16.69 1.69 -0.56
C ALA A 93 -17.38 0.34 -0.76
N LEU A 94 -16.75 -0.74 -0.28
CA LEU A 94 -17.35 -2.07 -0.32
C LEU A 94 -18.59 -2.15 0.56
N ASN A 95 -19.66 -2.74 0.01
CA ASN A 95 -20.84 -3.15 0.73
C ASN A 95 -20.75 -4.63 1.14
N GLU A 96 -21.64 -5.08 2.01
CA GLU A 96 -21.64 -6.45 2.51
C GLU A 96 -21.69 -7.51 1.38
N GLY A 97 -22.43 -7.24 0.31
CA GLY A 97 -22.53 -8.13 -0.85
C GLY A 97 -21.29 -8.20 -1.73
N ASP A 98 -20.44 -7.18 -1.71
CA ASP A 98 -19.26 -7.07 -2.57
C ASP A 98 -18.12 -8.01 -2.12
N TRP A 99 -18.17 -8.53 -0.88
CA TRP A 99 -17.19 -9.48 -0.37
C TRP A 99 -17.26 -10.86 -1.04
N HIS A 100 -18.35 -11.13 -1.74
CA HIS A 100 -18.58 -12.41 -2.42
C HIS A 100 -18.30 -12.27 -3.92
N GLY A 101 -17.12 -12.67 -4.35
CA GLY A 101 -16.86 -12.95 -5.78
C GLY A 101 -16.05 -11.95 -6.58
N ASN A 102 -15.60 -10.82 -6.02
CA ASN A 102 -14.96 -9.79 -6.83
C ASN A 102 -13.47 -10.02 -7.14
N GLY A 103 -12.75 -10.86 -6.45
CA GLY A 103 -11.32 -11.16 -6.71
C GLY A 103 -10.37 -9.95 -6.86
N THR A 104 -10.90 -8.72 -6.83
CA THR A 104 -10.19 -7.45 -6.86
C THR A 104 -10.60 -6.64 -5.64
N LEU A 105 -9.61 -6.12 -4.92
CA LEU A 105 -9.83 -5.43 -3.68
C LEU A 105 -8.84 -4.27 -3.55
N VAL A 106 -9.31 -3.14 -3.03
CA VAL A 106 -8.45 -2.01 -2.67
C VAL A 106 -8.54 -1.79 -1.17
N LEU A 107 -7.39 -1.76 -0.51
CA LEU A 107 -7.26 -1.33 0.87
C LEU A 107 -6.69 0.09 0.90
N LEU A 108 -7.51 1.07 1.27
CA LEU A 108 -7.10 2.44 1.48
C LEU A 108 -6.78 2.67 2.96
N LEU A 109 -5.62 3.25 3.23
CA LEU A 109 -5.17 3.71 4.54
C LEU A 109 -4.92 5.21 4.47
N SER A 110 -5.39 5.95 5.46
CA SER A 110 -5.10 7.37 5.62
C SER A 110 -4.56 7.66 7.03
N ASP A 111 -3.83 8.76 7.19
CA ASP A 111 -3.42 9.27 8.48
C ASP A 111 -4.14 10.60 8.81
N GLU A 112 -3.88 11.10 10.00
CA GLU A 112 -4.47 12.34 10.52
C GLU A 112 -3.40 13.42 10.68
N THR A 113 -2.22 13.22 10.07
CA THR A 113 -1.14 14.20 10.15
C THR A 113 -1.46 15.44 9.32
N PRO A 114 -0.86 16.61 9.63
CA PRO A 114 -1.07 17.82 8.83
C PRO A 114 -0.69 17.65 7.34
N GLU A 115 0.26 16.76 7.05
CA GLU A 115 0.72 16.46 5.71
C GLU A 115 -0.18 15.43 5.00
N PHE A 116 -1.18 14.92 5.68
CA PHE A 116 -2.17 13.95 5.23
C PHE A 116 -1.67 12.99 4.15
N HIS A 117 -1.30 11.80 4.58
CA HIS A 117 -0.82 10.77 3.68
C HIS A 117 -1.88 9.69 3.45
N MET A 118 -1.97 9.24 2.23
CA MET A 118 -2.77 8.07 1.86
C MET A 118 -1.90 7.00 1.22
N GLN A 119 -2.23 5.77 1.50
CA GLN A 119 -1.65 4.61 0.83
C GLN A 119 -2.77 3.66 0.43
N ALA A 120 -2.79 3.25 -0.82
CA ALA A 120 -3.71 2.23 -1.29
C ALA A 120 -2.95 0.99 -1.76
N LEU A 121 -3.42 -0.19 -1.32
CA LEU A 121 -3.03 -1.48 -1.86
C LEU A 121 -4.08 -1.92 -2.86
N LEU A 122 -3.67 -2.06 -4.11
CA LEU A 122 -4.50 -2.51 -5.22
C LEU A 122 -4.22 -3.99 -5.43
N LEU A 123 -5.21 -4.85 -5.20
CA LEU A 123 -5.07 -6.30 -5.22
C LEU A 123 -5.89 -6.89 -6.36
N ASN A 124 -5.25 -7.59 -7.27
CA ASN A 124 -5.92 -8.36 -8.30
C ASN A 124 -5.61 -9.86 -8.12
N SER A 125 -6.59 -10.65 -7.65
CA SER A 125 -6.43 -12.10 -7.48
C SER A 125 -6.98 -12.91 -8.66
N VAL A 126 -7.67 -12.26 -9.62
CA VAL A 126 -8.25 -12.96 -10.76
C VAL A 126 -7.23 -13.29 -11.86
N PRO A 127 -7.52 -14.25 -12.75
CA PRO A 127 -6.58 -14.70 -13.80
C PRO A 127 -6.58 -13.81 -15.05
N HIS A 128 -7.14 -12.61 -14.99
CA HIS A 128 -7.17 -11.63 -16.09
C HIS A 128 -6.80 -10.23 -15.59
N GLU A 129 -6.51 -9.34 -16.52
CA GLU A 129 -6.24 -7.94 -16.23
C GLU A 129 -7.49 -7.24 -15.72
N VAL A 130 -7.32 -6.35 -14.74
CA VAL A 130 -8.39 -5.52 -14.17
C VAL A 130 -7.92 -4.06 -14.13
N THR A 131 -8.79 -3.14 -14.52
CA THR A 131 -8.57 -1.72 -14.28
C THR A 131 -9.05 -1.36 -12.87
N VAL A 132 -8.18 -0.73 -12.11
CA VAL A 132 -8.50 -0.17 -10.79
C VAL A 132 -8.41 1.34 -10.86
N SER A 133 -9.41 2.03 -10.33
CA SER A 133 -9.51 3.49 -10.31
C SER A 133 -9.75 4.01 -8.90
N LEU A 134 -9.03 5.06 -8.53
CA LEU A 134 -9.24 5.81 -7.28
C LEU A 134 -9.83 7.20 -7.54
N SER A 135 -10.34 7.47 -8.74
CA SER A 135 -10.93 8.77 -9.11
C SER A 135 -12.14 9.14 -8.24
N ALA A 136 -12.85 8.16 -7.67
CA ALA A 136 -13.95 8.40 -6.75
C ALA A 136 -13.52 9.07 -5.42
N LEU A 137 -12.21 9.09 -5.11
CA LEU A 137 -11.66 9.75 -3.92
C LEU A 137 -11.36 11.24 -4.13
N GLY A 138 -11.55 11.75 -5.35
CA GLY A 138 -11.27 13.14 -5.74
C GLY A 138 -10.08 13.26 -6.70
N ASP A 139 -10.12 14.30 -7.54
CA ASP A 139 -9.08 14.56 -8.56
C ASP A 139 -7.90 15.37 -8.02
N GLU A 140 -8.00 15.90 -6.80
CA GLU A 140 -6.97 16.67 -6.10
C GLU A 140 -5.79 15.81 -5.63
N HIS A 141 -5.97 14.49 -5.58
CA HIS A 141 -4.93 13.57 -5.13
C HIS A 141 -4.01 13.17 -6.29
N GLU A 142 -2.71 13.40 -6.08
CA GLU A 142 -1.68 12.90 -6.99
C GLU A 142 -1.13 11.57 -6.47
N TRP A 143 -1.40 10.50 -7.21
CA TRP A 143 -1.04 9.14 -6.82
C TRP A 143 0.22 8.66 -7.54
N HIS A 144 1.18 8.12 -6.78
CA HIS A 144 2.41 7.56 -7.29
C HIS A 144 2.54 6.08 -6.93
N ILE A 145 2.91 5.25 -7.91
CA ILE A 145 3.23 3.83 -7.65
C ILE A 145 4.55 3.78 -6.87
N CYS A 146 4.52 3.22 -5.66
CA CYS A 146 5.70 3.02 -4.83
C CYS A 146 6.18 1.57 -4.80
N TYR A 147 5.32 0.62 -5.17
CA TYR A 147 5.67 -0.78 -5.35
C TYR A 147 4.67 -1.47 -6.29
N SER A 148 5.14 -2.42 -7.07
CA SER A 148 4.28 -3.34 -7.82
C SER A 148 4.96 -4.70 -7.96
N SER A 149 4.16 -5.78 -7.92
CA SER A 149 4.63 -7.16 -8.10
C SER A 149 4.73 -7.58 -9.58
N ALA A 150 4.32 -6.70 -10.49
CA ALA A 150 4.35 -6.89 -11.94
C ALA A 150 4.42 -5.51 -12.62
N GLU A 151 4.65 -5.48 -13.91
CA GLU A 151 4.60 -4.25 -14.71
C GLU A 151 3.15 -3.72 -14.74
N ILE A 152 2.95 -2.48 -14.31
CA ILE A 152 1.64 -1.82 -14.19
C ILE A 152 1.56 -0.69 -15.21
N ALA A 153 0.51 -0.71 -16.03
CA ALA A 153 0.25 0.36 -16.99
C ALA A 153 -0.73 1.39 -16.42
N ALA A 154 -0.41 2.68 -16.59
CA ALA A 154 -1.37 3.74 -16.29
C ALA A 154 -2.58 3.64 -17.25
N ALA A 155 -3.78 3.80 -16.72
CA ALA A 155 -5.04 3.85 -17.46
C ALA A 155 -5.70 5.24 -17.40
N GLY A 156 -5.20 6.12 -16.50
CA GLY A 156 -5.64 7.49 -16.28
C GLY A 156 -4.83 8.15 -15.18
N LYS A 157 -5.21 9.35 -14.75
CA LYS A 157 -4.52 10.10 -13.70
C LYS A 157 -4.46 9.33 -12.36
N SER A 158 -5.57 8.66 -12.00
CA SER A 158 -5.71 7.89 -10.77
C SER A 158 -6.21 6.47 -11.05
N SER A 159 -5.78 5.89 -12.17
CA SER A 159 -6.25 4.57 -12.62
C SER A 159 -5.11 3.76 -13.23
N TRP A 160 -5.12 2.45 -12.97
CA TRP A 160 -4.07 1.52 -13.42
C TRP A 160 -4.67 0.21 -13.90
N ARG A 161 -4.02 -0.40 -14.88
CA ARG A 161 -4.30 -1.77 -15.32
C ARG A 161 -3.39 -2.73 -14.57
N LEU A 162 -3.99 -3.54 -13.72
CA LEU A 162 -3.31 -4.55 -12.93
C LEU A 162 -3.33 -5.88 -13.68
N PRO A 163 -2.17 -6.46 -13.99
CA PRO A 163 -2.08 -7.79 -14.55
C PRO A 163 -2.74 -8.86 -13.68
N PRO A 164 -2.98 -10.07 -14.22
CA PRO A 164 -3.48 -11.19 -13.42
C PRO A 164 -2.65 -11.46 -12.18
N ARG A 165 -3.30 -11.73 -11.06
CA ARG A 165 -2.66 -12.14 -9.79
C ARG A 165 -1.54 -11.21 -9.35
N SER A 166 -1.76 -9.91 -9.46
CA SER A 166 -0.77 -8.88 -9.12
C SER A 166 -1.25 -7.97 -7.97
N LEU A 167 -0.29 -7.23 -7.44
CA LEU A 167 -0.50 -6.22 -6.40
C LEU A 167 0.28 -4.97 -6.78
N ALA A 168 -0.33 -3.80 -6.57
CA ALA A 168 0.38 -2.52 -6.55
C ALA A 168 0.13 -1.79 -5.23
N CYS A 169 1.10 -1.00 -4.82
CA CYS A 169 0.97 -0.03 -3.74
C CYS A 169 1.15 1.37 -4.33
N VAL A 170 0.17 2.22 -4.12
CA VAL A 170 0.21 3.62 -4.53
C VAL A 170 0.12 4.51 -3.30
N ARG A 171 0.76 5.67 -3.36
CA ARG A 171 0.72 6.69 -2.31
C ARG A 171 0.32 8.02 -2.89
N SER A 172 -0.42 8.79 -2.10
CA SER A 172 -0.68 10.19 -2.33
C SER A 172 -0.35 10.99 -1.09
N ALA A 173 0.28 12.17 -1.30
CA ALA A 173 0.33 13.24 -0.33
C ALA A 173 -0.57 14.36 -0.85
N VAL A 174 -1.32 15.01 0.03
CA VAL A 174 -2.00 16.26 -0.34
C VAL A 174 -0.96 17.37 -0.32
N GLU A 175 -0.77 18.05 -1.44
CA GLU A 175 -0.04 19.32 -1.39
C GLU A 175 -0.83 20.28 -0.50
N THR A 176 -0.27 20.63 0.66
CA THR A 176 -0.76 21.77 1.43
C THR A 176 -0.60 22.99 0.54
N VAL A 177 -1.72 23.52 0.06
CA VAL A 177 -1.72 24.85 -0.58
C VAL A 177 -1.16 25.82 0.46
N SER A 178 0.10 26.16 0.30
CA SER A 178 0.71 27.24 1.10
C SER A 178 -0.11 28.49 0.79
N GLU A 179 -0.91 28.94 1.76
CA GLU A 179 -1.45 30.29 1.74
C GLU A 179 -0.28 31.23 1.54
N GLN A 180 -0.14 31.71 0.32
CA GLN A 180 0.64 32.91 0.07
C GLN A 180 -0.12 34.05 0.76
N ALA A 181 0.13 34.21 2.05
CA ALA A 181 -0.18 35.43 2.77
C ALA A 181 0.62 36.54 2.08
N GLY A 182 -0.03 37.22 1.17
CA GLY A 182 0.47 38.44 0.57
C GLY A 182 0.68 39.48 1.66
N SER A 183 1.88 39.55 2.17
CA SER A 183 2.34 40.67 2.99
C SER A 183 2.58 41.90 2.07
N SER A 184 1.49 42.60 1.78
CA SER A 184 1.55 43.98 1.32
C SER A 184 1.79 44.89 2.54
N LEU A 185 3.03 45.00 2.96
CA LEU A 185 3.46 46.09 3.81
C LEU A 185 3.78 47.30 2.91
N ALA A 186 2.81 48.22 2.83
CA ALA A 186 3.07 49.56 2.29
C ALA A 186 4.10 50.28 3.16
N PRO A 187 5.08 51.02 2.58
CA PRO A 187 6.02 51.78 3.36
C PRO A 187 5.37 53.03 3.97
N LEU A 188 5.51 53.18 5.29
CA LEU A 188 5.20 54.42 5.98
C LEU A 188 6.18 55.51 5.49
N SER A 189 5.66 56.50 4.78
CA SER A 189 6.34 57.72 4.45
C SER A 189 6.62 58.54 5.70
N SER A 190 7.87 58.74 6.04
CA SER A 190 8.37 59.76 6.93
C SER A 190 8.48 61.09 6.18
N SER A 191 7.89 62.15 6.72
CA SER A 191 8.23 63.55 6.41
C SER A 191 7.56 64.49 7.46
N PRO A 192 8.09 65.68 7.65
CA PRO A 192 9.40 66.08 8.13
C PRO A 192 9.34 66.62 9.57
#